data_18ae2e6e1dbb430d13646d69c7231f23
#
_entry.id   18ae2e6e1dbb430d13646d69c7231f23
#
_cell.length_a   1.000
_cell.length_b   1.000
_cell.length_c   1.000
_cell.angle_alpha   90.00
_cell.angle_beta   90.00
_cell.angle_gamma   90.00
#
_symmetry.space_group_name_H-M   'P 1'
#
loop_
_entity.id
_entity.type
_entity.pdbx_description
1 polymer ?
#
loop_
_entity_poly.entity_id
_entity_poly.type
_entity_poly.pdbx_seq_one_letter_code
_entity_poly.pdbx_strand_id
1 'polypeptide(L)'
;MKKYIFFLVGLCCALLPAMADQPELLELKASDANIIGHVLDKKTGEHLSYITIALKGTTIGTVTDATGHYFLKNLPEGNFVLEASSVGYKTISRNVSLRKGKTLEENFELEEDAVALDGVVVSANRSVTKRRLAPTLVNVVDMKMFENTNSPTLSQGLNFQPGVRVETNCQNCGFQQVRINGLDGPYTQILIDSRPIFSALSGVYGLEQIPANMIERVEVMRGGGSALFGSSAIAGTINIITKEPLRNSGQLAHTLTSIGGSSSFDNNTSLNASLVTDNHRAGLYVFGQNRHRDAYDHDGDGYSEMPKLKNQTVGFRSFLKTSTYSKLTFEYHHLQEFRRGGNLLNRPPHEADIAEQIQHSINGGGLKFDYFAPNEKHRLTVYTSAQHTDRDSYYGSKKDQNAYGKTTDLTFIGGSQYVYSFGKCLFMPADLTAGLEYNRDNLKDDMWGYNRYTKQTVNIGSCLLYTSPSPRDAHESR
;
A
#
# COMPACT_ATOMS: atom_id res chain seq x y z
N MET A 1 -1.42 23.15 19.51
CA MET A 1 -2.38 22.38 18.69
C MET A 1 -3.38 23.26 17.94
N LYS A 2 -4.17 24.16 18.58
CA LYS A 2 -5.17 25.00 17.88
C LYS A 2 -4.61 25.86 16.73
N LYS A 3 -3.42 26.46 16.85
CA LYS A 3 -2.84 27.36 15.82
C LYS A 3 -2.46 26.65 14.51
N TYR A 4 -2.03 25.39 14.54
CA TYR A 4 -1.60 24.66 13.32
C TYR A 4 -2.77 23.99 12.60
N ILE A 5 -3.82 23.60 13.33
CA ILE A 5 -5.08 23.14 12.74
C ILE A 5 -5.74 24.27 11.98
N PHE A 6 -5.72 25.52 12.54
CA PHE A 6 -6.22 26.70 11.85
C PHE A 6 -5.42 27.05 10.58
N PHE A 7 -4.11 26.81 10.56
CA PHE A 7 -3.30 27.05 9.36
C PHE A 7 -3.58 26.02 8.24
N LEU A 8 -3.76 24.75 8.60
CA LEU A 8 -4.12 23.69 7.63
C LEU A 8 -5.56 23.89 7.10
N VAL A 9 -6.50 24.23 7.97
CA VAL A 9 -7.88 24.57 7.59
C VAL A 9 -7.92 25.88 6.79
N GLY A 10 -7.12 26.88 7.15
CA GLY A 10 -7.00 28.14 6.43
C GLY A 10 -6.41 27.97 5.02
N LEU A 11 -5.43 27.08 4.84
CA LEU A 11 -4.85 26.77 3.53
C LEU A 11 -5.84 25.96 2.66
N CYS A 12 -6.58 25.03 3.25
CA CYS A 12 -7.70 24.35 2.57
C CYS A 12 -8.81 25.33 2.19
N CYS A 13 -9.17 26.27 3.07
CA CYS A 13 -10.19 27.30 2.78
C CYS A 13 -9.71 28.33 1.76
N ALA A 14 -8.42 28.63 1.67
CA ALA A 14 -7.87 29.54 0.66
C ALA A 14 -7.81 28.94 -0.75
N LEU A 15 -7.79 27.60 -0.85
CA LEU A 15 -7.84 26.87 -2.13
C LEU A 15 -9.29 26.64 -2.62
N LEU A 16 -10.29 26.74 -1.72
CA LEU A 16 -11.70 26.59 -2.06
C LEU A 16 -12.25 27.70 -3.00
N PRO A 17 -11.87 28.99 -2.88
CA PRO A 17 -12.38 30.01 -3.81
C PRO A 17 -11.88 29.85 -5.24
N ALA A 18 -10.68 29.28 -5.44
CA ALA A 18 -10.17 28.98 -6.79
C ALA A 18 -10.95 27.84 -7.48
N MET A 19 -11.77 27.09 -6.74
CA MET A 19 -12.65 26.03 -7.23
C MET A 19 -14.12 26.49 -7.40
N ALA A 20 -14.48 27.67 -6.86
CA ALA A 20 -15.86 28.17 -6.85
C ALA A 20 -16.32 28.77 -8.21
N ASP A 21 -15.41 29.03 -9.10
CA ASP A 21 -15.70 29.58 -10.45
C ASP A 21 -15.80 28.50 -11.54
N GLN A 22 -16.15 27.26 -11.14
CA GLN A 22 -16.42 26.18 -12.08
C GLN A 22 -17.91 26.23 -12.45
N PRO A 23 -18.26 26.18 -13.77
CA PRO A 23 -19.66 26.03 -14.14
C PRO A 23 -20.20 24.76 -13.50
N GLU A 24 -21.47 24.83 -13.03
CA GLU A 24 -22.24 23.76 -12.37
C GLU A 24 -21.60 22.38 -12.53
N LEU A 25 -21.12 21.82 -11.42
CA LEU A 25 -20.68 20.43 -11.36
C LEU A 25 -21.84 19.59 -11.89
N LEU A 26 -21.82 19.29 -13.20
CA LEU A 26 -22.72 18.33 -13.83
C LEU A 26 -22.50 17.01 -13.08
N GLU A 27 -23.29 16.77 -12.03
CA GLU A 27 -23.44 15.44 -11.49
C GLU A 27 -23.87 14.57 -12.70
N LEU A 28 -22.94 13.80 -13.23
CA LEU A 28 -23.25 12.81 -14.22
C LEU A 28 -24.23 11.84 -13.57
N LYS A 29 -25.53 12.04 -13.80
CA LYS A 29 -26.59 11.18 -13.26
C LYS A 29 -26.37 9.78 -13.81
N ALA A 30 -26.41 8.79 -12.94
CA ALA A 30 -26.50 7.39 -13.36
C ALA A 30 -27.63 7.23 -14.38
N SER A 31 -27.37 6.62 -15.51
CA SER A 31 -28.29 6.59 -16.66
C SER A 31 -28.71 5.18 -17.05
N ASP A 32 -28.48 4.17 -16.22
CA ASP A 32 -28.62 2.75 -16.55
C ASP A 32 -27.82 2.30 -17.78
N ALA A 33 -26.84 3.12 -18.21
CA ALA A 33 -25.87 2.70 -19.21
C ALA A 33 -24.91 1.68 -18.58
N ASN A 34 -24.55 0.65 -19.30
CA ASN A 34 -23.69 -0.40 -18.81
C ASN A 34 -22.60 -0.75 -19.84
N ILE A 35 -21.48 -1.29 -19.35
CA ILE A 35 -20.45 -1.91 -20.19
C ILE A 35 -20.23 -3.33 -19.68
N ILE A 36 -20.18 -4.28 -20.61
CA ILE A 36 -19.78 -5.67 -20.35
C ILE A 36 -18.65 -6.03 -21.29
N GLY A 37 -17.89 -7.04 -20.93
CA GLY A 37 -16.87 -7.58 -21.82
C GLY A 37 -15.97 -8.59 -21.13
N HIS A 38 -14.95 -9.01 -21.84
CA HIS A 38 -13.92 -9.90 -21.35
C HIS A 38 -12.54 -9.41 -21.79
N VAL A 39 -11.54 -9.90 -21.09
CA VAL A 39 -10.13 -9.57 -21.39
C VAL A 39 -9.37 -10.86 -21.66
N LEU A 40 -8.69 -10.90 -22.80
CA LEU A 40 -7.88 -12.02 -23.25
C LEU A 40 -6.40 -11.64 -23.30
N ASP A 41 -5.55 -12.63 -23.12
CA ASP A 41 -4.16 -12.54 -23.54
C ASP A 41 -4.08 -12.66 -25.05
N LYS A 42 -3.49 -11.67 -25.72
CA LYS A 42 -3.42 -11.60 -27.17
C LYS A 42 -2.64 -12.76 -27.81
N LYS A 43 -1.68 -13.33 -27.09
CA LYS A 43 -0.78 -14.38 -27.59
C LYS A 43 -1.35 -15.78 -27.35
N THR A 44 -1.90 -16.01 -26.15
CA THR A 44 -2.39 -17.33 -25.74
C THR A 44 -3.88 -17.49 -26.00
N GLY A 45 -4.65 -16.40 -26.09
CA GLY A 45 -6.11 -16.41 -26.15
C GLY A 45 -6.77 -16.78 -24.82
N GLU A 46 -6.01 -16.89 -23.73
CA GLU A 46 -6.53 -17.21 -22.43
C GLU A 46 -7.21 -15.99 -21.78
N HIS A 47 -8.27 -16.22 -21.03
CA HIS A 47 -8.96 -15.20 -20.28
C HIS A 47 -8.09 -14.68 -19.12
N LEU A 48 -7.97 -13.36 -19.02
CA LEU A 48 -7.17 -12.69 -17.99
C LEU A 48 -8.03 -12.23 -16.84
N SER A 49 -7.81 -12.82 -15.67
CA SER A 49 -8.45 -12.45 -14.42
C SER A 49 -7.74 -11.25 -13.76
N TYR A 50 -8.50 -10.50 -12.95
CA TYR A 50 -7.98 -9.38 -12.14
C TYR A 50 -7.38 -8.21 -12.93
N ILE A 51 -7.80 -8.02 -14.17
CA ILE A 51 -7.44 -6.86 -14.98
C ILE A 51 -8.29 -5.67 -14.55
N THR A 52 -7.68 -4.53 -14.28
CA THR A 52 -8.38 -3.29 -13.95
C THR A 52 -9.00 -2.68 -15.20
N ILE A 53 -10.30 -2.42 -15.15
CA ILE A 53 -11.07 -1.73 -16.18
C ILE A 53 -11.63 -0.44 -15.58
N ALA A 54 -11.26 0.71 -16.11
CA ALA A 54 -11.65 2.00 -15.54
C ALA A 54 -12.02 3.03 -16.61
N LEU A 55 -12.96 3.92 -16.29
CA LEU A 55 -13.21 5.14 -17.06
C LEU A 55 -12.17 6.19 -16.65
N LYS A 56 -11.31 6.54 -17.59
CA LYS A 56 -10.20 7.48 -17.36
C LYS A 56 -10.69 8.81 -16.80
N GLY A 57 -9.94 9.38 -15.85
CA GLY A 57 -10.28 10.66 -15.22
C GLY A 57 -11.48 10.60 -14.27
N THR A 58 -12.01 9.42 -13.95
CA THR A 58 -13.14 9.22 -13.03
C THR A 58 -12.76 8.26 -11.92
N THR A 59 -13.65 8.12 -10.94
CA THR A 59 -13.54 7.10 -9.89
C THR A 59 -14.25 5.78 -10.27
N ILE A 60 -14.75 5.66 -11.50
CA ILE A 60 -15.52 4.53 -11.98
C ILE A 60 -14.59 3.47 -12.56
N GLY A 61 -14.62 2.28 -11.99
CA GLY A 61 -13.82 1.14 -12.44
C GLY A 61 -14.25 -0.15 -11.78
N THR A 62 -13.78 -1.25 -12.34
CA THR A 62 -13.96 -2.63 -11.84
C THR A 62 -12.72 -3.44 -12.18
N VAL A 63 -12.73 -4.73 -11.85
CA VAL A 63 -11.73 -5.71 -12.29
C VAL A 63 -12.41 -6.89 -12.95
N THR A 64 -11.72 -7.59 -13.85
CA THR A 64 -12.21 -8.85 -14.40
C THR A 64 -12.31 -9.89 -13.29
N ASP A 65 -13.30 -10.76 -13.39
CA ASP A 65 -13.50 -11.90 -12.48
C ASP A 65 -12.46 -13.02 -12.76
N ALA A 66 -12.59 -14.14 -12.04
CA ALA A 66 -11.72 -15.30 -12.22
C ALA A 66 -11.80 -15.91 -13.63
N THR A 67 -12.86 -15.63 -14.38
CA THR A 67 -13.08 -16.08 -15.75
C THR A 67 -12.75 -15.01 -16.80
N GLY A 68 -12.14 -13.89 -16.36
CA GLY A 68 -11.71 -12.80 -17.23
C GLY A 68 -12.82 -11.88 -17.73
N HIS A 69 -14.05 -11.99 -17.20
CA HIS A 69 -15.16 -11.14 -17.57
C HIS A 69 -15.32 -9.94 -16.64
N TYR A 70 -15.91 -8.85 -17.13
CA TYR A 70 -16.17 -7.66 -16.33
C TYR A 70 -17.52 -7.04 -16.65
N PHE A 71 -18.02 -6.29 -15.68
CA PHE A 71 -19.26 -5.56 -15.78
C PHE A 71 -19.21 -4.23 -15.05
N LEU A 72 -19.52 -3.14 -15.74
CA LEU A 72 -19.70 -1.79 -15.21
C LEU A 72 -21.15 -1.39 -15.36
N LYS A 73 -21.86 -1.08 -14.28
CA LYS A 73 -23.28 -0.77 -14.23
C LYS A 73 -23.55 0.69 -13.91
N ASN A 74 -24.73 1.15 -14.35
CA ASN A 74 -25.28 2.45 -13.97
C ASN A 74 -24.31 3.61 -14.26
N LEU A 75 -23.71 3.57 -15.44
CA LEU A 75 -22.73 4.55 -15.87
C LEU A 75 -23.42 5.86 -16.30
N PRO A 76 -22.73 7.00 -16.19
CA PRO A 76 -23.22 8.25 -16.74
C PRO A 76 -23.24 8.22 -18.27
N GLU A 77 -24.17 8.96 -18.89
CA GLU A 77 -24.16 9.20 -20.35
C GLU A 77 -22.98 10.08 -20.74
N GLY A 78 -22.44 9.85 -21.93
CA GLY A 78 -21.37 10.68 -22.48
C GLY A 78 -20.29 9.88 -23.19
N ASN A 79 -19.26 10.60 -23.61
CA ASN A 79 -18.09 10.01 -24.24
C ASN A 79 -16.98 9.90 -23.19
N PHE A 80 -16.43 8.70 -23.05
CA PHE A 80 -15.38 8.39 -22.10
C PHE A 80 -14.27 7.59 -22.75
N VAL A 81 -13.13 7.54 -22.10
CA VAL A 81 -12.05 6.63 -22.44
C VAL A 81 -12.08 5.46 -21.43
N LEU A 82 -12.32 4.25 -21.93
CA LEU A 82 -12.25 3.03 -21.14
C LEU A 82 -10.83 2.47 -21.24
N GLU A 83 -10.20 2.24 -20.10
CA GLU A 83 -8.83 1.72 -20.01
C GLU A 83 -8.83 0.32 -19.37
N ALA A 84 -8.12 -0.62 -20.00
CA ALA A 84 -7.78 -1.92 -19.45
C ALA A 84 -6.29 -1.94 -19.09
N SER A 85 -5.96 -2.22 -17.83
CA SER A 85 -4.58 -2.19 -17.33
C SER A 85 -4.31 -3.28 -16.30
N SER A 86 -3.11 -3.85 -16.36
CA SER A 86 -2.59 -4.77 -15.34
C SER A 86 -1.07 -4.74 -15.34
N VAL A 87 -0.47 -5.20 -14.24
CA VAL A 87 0.98 -5.40 -14.16
C VAL A 87 1.36 -6.53 -15.13
N GLY A 88 2.39 -6.32 -15.94
CA GLY A 88 2.87 -7.28 -16.93
C GLY A 88 2.16 -7.22 -18.29
N TYR A 89 1.22 -6.30 -18.49
CA TYR A 89 0.50 -6.09 -19.75
C TYR A 89 0.53 -4.63 -20.19
N LYS A 90 0.53 -4.41 -21.49
CA LYS A 90 0.38 -3.06 -22.09
C LYS A 90 -1.02 -2.53 -21.80
N THR A 91 -1.12 -1.31 -21.29
CA THR A 91 -2.41 -0.63 -21.09
C THR A 91 -3.08 -0.33 -22.42
N ILE A 92 -4.33 -0.71 -22.58
CA ILE A 92 -5.14 -0.41 -23.77
C ILE A 92 -6.26 0.57 -23.40
N SER A 93 -6.45 1.59 -24.24
CA SER A 93 -7.52 2.58 -24.09
C SER A 93 -8.45 2.54 -25.30
N ARG A 94 -9.78 2.64 -25.03
CA ARG A 94 -10.84 2.68 -26.05
C ARG A 94 -11.77 3.86 -25.80
N ASN A 95 -12.13 4.59 -26.84
CA ASN A 95 -13.17 5.62 -26.76
C ASN A 95 -14.53 4.93 -26.78
N VAL A 96 -15.35 5.17 -25.77
CA VAL A 96 -16.69 4.60 -25.62
C VAL A 96 -17.74 5.70 -25.49
N SER A 97 -18.89 5.51 -26.16
CA SER A 97 -20.04 6.42 -26.07
C SER A 97 -21.17 5.74 -25.33
N LEU A 98 -21.45 6.21 -24.13
CA LEU A 98 -22.46 5.64 -23.24
C LEU A 98 -23.81 6.33 -23.43
N ARG A 99 -24.86 5.52 -23.61
CA ARG A 99 -26.24 5.99 -23.80
C ARG A 99 -27.17 5.37 -22.78
N LYS A 100 -28.11 6.15 -22.29
CA LYS A 100 -29.10 5.73 -21.29
C LYS A 100 -29.78 4.41 -21.67
N GLY A 101 -29.85 3.48 -20.69
CA GLY A 101 -30.53 2.20 -20.84
C GLY A 101 -29.89 1.26 -21.87
N LYS A 102 -28.67 1.53 -22.32
CA LYS A 102 -27.96 0.67 -23.29
C LYS A 102 -26.78 -0.02 -22.59
N THR A 103 -26.55 -1.27 -22.98
CA THR A 103 -25.36 -2.03 -22.61
C THR A 103 -24.42 -2.07 -23.81
N LEU A 104 -23.19 -1.57 -23.62
CA LEU A 104 -22.12 -1.66 -24.60
C LEU A 104 -21.29 -2.90 -24.28
N GLU A 105 -20.97 -3.69 -25.30
CA GLU A 105 -19.98 -4.75 -25.18
C GLU A 105 -18.63 -4.23 -25.70
N GLU A 106 -17.60 -4.32 -24.86
CA GLU A 106 -16.23 -3.91 -25.20
C GLU A 106 -15.24 -4.97 -24.69
N ASN A 107 -14.54 -5.62 -25.59
CA ASN A 107 -13.58 -6.69 -25.29
C ASN A 107 -12.16 -6.20 -25.49
N PHE A 108 -11.22 -6.68 -24.66
CA PHE A 108 -9.82 -6.31 -24.74
C PHE A 108 -8.93 -7.53 -25.00
N GLU A 109 -7.94 -7.35 -25.84
CA GLU A 109 -6.84 -8.31 -26.02
C GLU A 109 -5.55 -7.63 -25.55
N LEU A 110 -5.06 -8.01 -24.37
CA LEU A 110 -3.85 -7.44 -23.81
C LEU A 110 -2.62 -8.18 -24.31
N GLU A 111 -1.61 -7.41 -24.65
CA GLU A 111 -0.28 -7.92 -25.02
C GLU A 111 0.63 -7.88 -23.78
N GLU A 112 1.33 -8.99 -23.53
CA GLU A 112 2.34 -9.01 -22.48
C GLU A 112 3.39 -7.92 -22.69
N ASP A 113 3.65 -7.16 -21.67
CA ASP A 113 4.78 -6.23 -21.58
C ASP A 113 5.91 -6.91 -20.81
N ALA A 114 6.79 -7.63 -21.52
CA ALA A 114 7.91 -8.35 -20.93
C ALA A 114 8.85 -7.46 -20.09
N VAL A 115 8.83 -6.15 -20.33
CA VAL A 115 9.59 -5.16 -19.55
C VAL A 115 8.71 -4.44 -18.53
N ALA A 116 7.38 -4.68 -18.57
CA ALA A 116 6.35 -4.09 -17.71
C ALA A 116 6.44 -2.55 -17.61
N LEU A 117 6.81 -1.88 -18.70
CA LEU A 117 7.04 -0.43 -18.75
C LEU A 117 5.74 0.39 -18.81
N ASP A 118 4.66 -0.17 -19.37
CA ASP A 118 3.37 0.51 -19.50
C ASP A 118 2.47 0.40 -18.24
N GLY A 119 2.88 -0.40 -17.25
CA GLY A 119 2.22 -0.44 -15.96
C GLY A 119 2.26 0.92 -15.25
N VAL A 120 1.26 1.18 -14.41
CA VAL A 120 1.21 2.41 -13.60
C VAL A 120 1.82 2.20 -12.23
N VAL A 121 2.53 3.21 -11.76
CA VAL A 121 3.13 3.26 -10.42
C VAL A 121 2.74 4.57 -9.72
N VAL A 122 2.71 4.55 -8.41
CA VAL A 122 2.39 5.72 -7.58
C VAL A 122 3.63 6.26 -6.88
N SER A 123 4.62 5.40 -6.60
CA SER A 123 5.79 5.73 -5.78
C SER A 123 6.72 6.76 -6.41
N ALA A 124 6.70 6.90 -7.74
CA ALA A 124 7.65 7.77 -8.45
C ALA A 124 7.45 9.26 -8.16
N ASN A 125 6.19 9.70 -7.99
CA ASN A 125 5.83 11.11 -7.76
C ASN A 125 4.59 11.27 -6.86
N ARG A 126 4.24 10.25 -6.08
CA ARG A 126 3.02 10.17 -5.25
C ARG A 126 1.72 10.31 -6.06
N SER A 127 1.75 10.15 -7.37
CA SER A 127 0.58 10.16 -8.25
C SER A 127 0.66 9.02 -9.25
N VAL A 128 -0.49 8.60 -9.75
CA VAL A 128 -0.58 7.54 -10.76
C VAL A 128 0.17 7.99 -12.03
N THR A 129 1.25 7.32 -12.35
CA THR A 129 2.16 7.66 -13.46
C THR A 129 2.53 6.37 -14.19
N LYS A 130 2.63 6.42 -15.52
CA LYS A 130 3.17 5.28 -16.28
C LYS A 130 4.60 5.00 -15.84
N ARG A 131 4.93 3.74 -15.58
CA ARG A 131 6.25 3.31 -15.08
C ARG A 131 7.40 3.81 -15.95
N ARG A 132 7.23 3.81 -17.28
CA ARG A 132 8.21 4.32 -18.25
C ARG A 132 8.50 5.83 -18.13
N LEU A 133 7.54 6.60 -17.58
CA LEU A 133 7.66 8.05 -17.35
C LEU A 133 8.11 8.36 -15.93
N ALA A 134 8.29 7.35 -15.09
CA ALA A 134 8.76 7.53 -13.74
C ALA A 134 10.20 8.09 -13.73
N PRO A 135 10.50 9.13 -12.95
CA PRO A 135 11.84 9.73 -12.90
C PRO A 135 12.88 8.79 -12.27
N THR A 136 12.41 7.76 -11.58
CA THR A 136 13.24 6.75 -10.91
C THR A 136 12.75 5.35 -11.28
N LEU A 137 13.66 4.37 -11.22
CA LEU A 137 13.31 2.98 -11.47
C LEU A 137 12.41 2.45 -10.35
N VAL A 138 11.17 2.09 -10.70
CA VAL A 138 10.21 1.45 -9.79
C VAL A 138 9.97 0.01 -10.25
N ASN A 139 10.29 -0.94 -9.39
CA ASN A 139 9.94 -2.34 -9.59
C ASN A 139 8.60 -2.62 -8.90
N VAL A 140 7.78 -3.44 -9.53
CA VAL A 140 6.47 -3.84 -9.01
C VAL A 140 6.50 -5.34 -8.72
N VAL A 141 6.12 -5.70 -7.50
CA VAL A 141 5.89 -7.08 -7.04
C VAL A 141 4.39 -7.25 -6.93
N ASP A 142 3.82 -8.09 -7.77
CA ASP A 142 2.39 -8.35 -7.80
C ASP A 142 1.98 -9.46 -6.82
N MET A 143 0.67 -9.63 -6.61
CA MET A 143 0.14 -10.69 -5.74
C MET A 143 0.40 -12.09 -6.26
N LYS A 144 0.48 -12.28 -7.59
CA LYS A 144 0.77 -13.57 -8.20
C LYS A 144 2.13 -14.11 -7.75
N MET A 145 3.11 -13.21 -7.54
CA MET A 145 4.41 -13.59 -6.99
C MET A 145 4.27 -14.09 -5.54
N PHE A 146 3.50 -13.43 -4.69
CA PHE A 146 3.26 -13.86 -3.31
C PHE A 146 2.55 -15.22 -3.26
N GLU A 147 1.58 -15.45 -4.14
CA GLU A 147 0.87 -16.72 -4.27
C GLU A 147 1.78 -17.83 -4.78
N ASN A 148 2.54 -17.60 -5.84
CA ASN A 148 3.46 -18.59 -6.43
C ASN A 148 4.62 -18.98 -5.49
N THR A 149 5.02 -18.08 -4.60
CA THR A 149 6.09 -18.31 -3.62
C THR A 149 5.57 -18.74 -2.26
N ASN A 150 4.24 -18.87 -2.09
CA ASN A 150 3.58 -19.13 -0.80
C ASN A 150 4.05 -18.17 0.31
N SER A 151 4.17 -16.89 -0.01
CA SER A 151 4.65 -15.85 0.90
C SER A 151 3.48 -15.21 1.68
N PRO A 152 3.21 -15.62 2.94
CA PRO A 152 2.09 -15.11 3.72
C PRO A 152 2.29 -13.69 4.27
N THR A 153 3.52 -13.16 4.19
CA THR A 153 3.86 -11.82 4.70
C THR A 153 4.67 -11.01 3.68
N LEU A 154 4.67 -9.69 3.87
CA LEU A 154 5.44 -8.78 3.05
C LEU A 154 6.93 -9.16 3.03
N SER A 155 7.51 -9.44 4.18
CA SER A 155 8.93 -9.76 4.32
C SER A 155 9.37 -10.93 3.45
N GLN A 156 8.54 -11.98 3.39
CA GLN A 156 8.85 -13.16 2.59
C GLN A 156 8.80 -12.86 1.08
N GLY A 157 7.76 -12.15 0.62
CA GLY A 157 7.63 -11.79 -0.80
C GLY A 157 8.74 -10.85 -1.29
N LEU A 158 9.23 -9.94 -0.43
CA LEU A 158 10.32 -9.03 -0.79
C LEU A 158 11.66 -9.73 -1.08
N ASN A 159 11.90 -10.92 -0.53
CA ASN A 159 13.13 -11.69 -0.80
C ASN A 159 13.26 -12.12 -2.27
N PHE A 160 12.17 -12.16 -3.02
CA PHE A 160 12.18 -12.49 -4.44
C PHE A 160 12.40 -11.26 -5.35
N GLN A 161 12.55 -10.08 -4.76
CA GLN A 161 12.78 -8.86 -5.52
C GLN A 161 14.29 -8.59 -5.70
N PRO A 162 14.84 -8.58 -6.93
CA PRO A 162 16.26 -8.30 -7.16
C PRO A 162 16.69 -6.96 -6.57
N GLY A 163 17.84 -6.96 -5.87
CA GLY A 163 18.40 -5.76 -5.20
C GLY A 163 17.74 -5.39 -3.88
N VAL A 164 16.80 -6.22 -3.41
CA VAL A 164 16.20 -6.14 -2.07
C VAL A 164 16.60 -7.39 -1.30
N ARG A 165 16.98 -7.23 -0.06
CA ARG A 165 17.29 -8.33 0.84
C ARG A 165 16.62 -8.08 2.19
N VAL A 166 15.86 -9.06 2.65
CA VAL A 166 15.34 -9.08 4.02
C VAL A 166 16.27 -9.91 4.87
N GLU A 167 16.82 -9.29 5.90
CA GLU A 167 17.73 -9.94 6.85
C GLU A 167 17.11 -10.01 8.22
N THR A 168 17.27 -11.15 8.90
CA THR A 168 16.96 -11.30 10.32
C THR A 168 18.23 -10.99 11.11
N ASN A 169 18.25 -9.84 11.79
CA ASN A 169 19.43 -9.36 12.52
C ASN A 169 19.48 -9.82 13.98
N CYS A 170 18.41 -10.39 14.46
CA CYS A 170 18.32 -10.91 15.82
C CYS A 170 17.58 -12.25 15.80
N GLN A 171 18.23 -13.31 16.16
CA GLN A 171 17.65 -14.65 16.23
C GLN A 171 16.55 -14.73 17.30
N ASN A 172 16.83 -14.20 18.50
CA ASN A 172 15.92 -14.30 19.63
C ASN A 172 14.63 -13.49 19.48
N CYS A 173 14.68 -12.29 18.87
CA CYS A 173 13.50 -11.45 18.68
C CYS A 173 12.88 -11.57 17.28
N GLY A 174 13.63 -12.12 16.31
CA GLY A 174 13.20 -12.21 14.93
C GLY A 174 13.10 -10.84 14.24
N PHE A 175 13.94 -9.89 14.65
CA PHE A 175 14.00 -8.57 14.02
C PHE A 175 14.43 -8.68 12.59
N GLN A 176 13.61 -8.16 11.68
CA GLN A 176 13.87 -8.13 10.24
C GLN A 176 14.07 -6.71 9.76
N GLN A 177 15.07 -6.52 8.91
CA GLN A 177 15.25 -5.26 8.19
C GLN A 177 15.36 -5.51 6.68
N VAL A 178 14.92 -4.51 5.91
CA VAL A 178 15.07 -4.55 4.45
C VAL A 178 16.27 -3.71 4.05
N ARG A 179 17.17 -4.31 3.30
CA ARG A 179 18.28 -3.63 2.64
C ARG A 179 17.97 -3.43 1.16
N ILE A 180 18.14 -2.21 0.67
CA ILE A 180 18.07 -1.90 -0.76
C ILE A 180 19.48 -1.55 -1.22
N ASN A 181 19.98 -2.27 -2.22
CA ASN A 181 21.33 -2.10 -2.78
C ASN A 181 22.46 -2.14 -1.71
N GLY A 182 22.25 -2.92 -0.66
CA GLY A 182 23.22 -3.07 0.45
C GLY A 182 23.15 -2.00 1.55
N LEU A 183 22.34 -0.96 1.40
CA LEU A 183 22.14 0.03 2.45
C LEU A 183 21.18 -0.49 3.54
N ASP A 184 21.48 -0.14 4.79
CA ASP A 184 20.75 -0.62 5.97
C ASP A 184 19.29 -0.17 6.03
N GLY A 185 18.49 -0.93 6.78
CA GLY A 185 17.04 -0.74 6.94
C GLY A 185 16.60 0.69 7.29
N PRO A 186 17.27 1.43 8.20
CA PRO A 186 16.92 2.82 8.51
C PRO A 186 16.95 3.79 7.33
N TYR A 187 17.64 3.45 6.24
CA TYR A 187 17.68 4.22 5.01
C TYR A 187 16.60 3.82 3.99
N THR A 188 15.79 2.82 4.31
CA THR A 188 14.68 2.36 3.48
C THR A 188 13.36 2.82 4.09
N GLN A 189 12.63 3.67 3.37
CA GLN A 189 11.32 4.13 3.82
C GLN A 189 10.22 3.15 3.40
N ILE A 190 9.47 2.63 4.38
CA ILE A 190 8.31 1.79 4.13
C ILE A 190 7.04 2.65 4.20
N LEU A 191 6.18 2.47 3.20
CA LEU A 191 4.96 3.24 3.02
C LEU A 191 3.76 2.28 2.84
N ILE A 192 2.59 2.71 3.28
CA ILE A 192 1.32 2.11 2.88
C ILE A 192 0.51 3.20 2.17
N ASP A 193 0.12 2.94 0.91
CA ASP A 193 -0.57 3.89 0.04
C ASP A 193 0.11 5.27 0.00
N SER A 194 1.46 5.26 -0.17
CA SER A 194 2.33 6.44 -0.22
C SER A 194 2.42 7.25 1.08
N ARG A 195 2.00 6.68 2.22
CA ARG A 195 2.06 7.32 3.55
C ARG A 195 3.03 6.56 4.45
N PRO A 196 3.98 7.21 5.10
CA PRO A 196 4.82 6.58 6.10
C PRO A 196 3.97 6.28 7.35
N ILE A 197 3.57 5.03 7.54
CA ILE A 197 2.76 4.62 8.69
C ILE A 197 3.63 4.05 9.81
N PHE A 198 4.85 3.65 9.46
CA PHE A 198 5.74 3.05 10.45
C PHE A 198 6.42 4.14 11.28
N SER A 199 6.12 4.14 12.57
CA SER A 199 6.93 4.82 13.57
C SER A 199 8.31 4.16 13.68
N ALA A 200 9.24 4.81 14.35
CA ALA A 200 10.54 4.22 14.67
C ALA A 200 10.39 2.85 15.38
N LEU A 201 9.36 2.70 16.21
CA LEU A 201 9.06 1.46 16.92
C LEU A 201 8.50 0.37 16.03
N SER A 202 7.52 0.71 15.18
CA SER A 202 6.88 -0.24 14.26
C SER A 202 7.80 -0.64 13.12
N GLY A 203 8.77 0.19 12.76
CA GLY A 203 9.77 -0.11 11.72
C GLY A 203 10.63 -1.33 12.02
N VAL A 204 10.73 -1.71 13.31
CA VAL A 204 11.53 -2.86 13.75
C VAL A 204 10.87 -4.20 13.41
N TYR A 205 9.54 -4.33 13.59
CA TYR A 205 8.83 -5.61 13.41
C TYR A 205 7.75 -5.55 12.33
N GLY A 206 7.47 -4.37 11.78
CA GLY A 206 6.34 -4.10 10.90
C GLY A 206 6.27 -4.94 9.63
N LEU A 207 7.40 -5.42 9.13
CA LEU A 207 7.46 -6.20 7.90
C LEU A 207 6.74 -7.56 7.98
N GLU A 208 6.86 -8.26 9.10
CA GLU A 208 6.13 -9.52 9.32
C GLU A 208 4.67 -9.28 9.76
N GLN A 209 4.36 -8.08 10.20
CA GLN A 209 3.03 -7.70 10.69
C GLN A 209 2.06 -7.39 9.55
N ILE A 210 2.56 -7.13 8.32
CA ILE A 210 1.73 -6.83 7.16
C ILE A 210 1.35 -8.14 6.46
N PRO A 211 0.07 -8.54 6.52
CA PRO A 211 -0.38 -9.75 5.87
C PRO A 211 -0.46 -9.56 4.35
N ALA A 212 -0.02 -10.57 3.60
CA ALA A 212 -0.04 -10.52 2.14
C ALA A 212 -1.45 -10.33 1.56
N ASN A 213 -2.49 -10.83 2.24
CA ASN A 213 -3.87 -10.73 1.75
C ASN A 213 -4.43 -9.31 1.67
N MET A 214 -3.86 -8.33 2.39
CA MET A 214 -4.25 -6.91 2.26
C MET A 214 -3.54 -6.19 1.10
N ILE A 215 -2.50 -6.81 0.54
CA ILE A 215 -1.65 -6.19 -0.48
C ILE A 215 -2.27 -6.40 -1.87
N GLU A 216 -2.32 -5.37 -2.69
CA GLU A 216 -2.60 -5.45 -4.13
C GLU A 216 -1.30 -5.66 -4.90
N ARG A 217 -0.29 -4.82 -4.62
CA ARG A 217 1.06 -4.89 -5.16
C ARG A 217 2.04 -4.16 -4.25
N VAL A 218 3.31 -4.42 -4.41
CA VAL A 218 4.38 -3.66 -3.75
C VAL A 218 5.23 -2.97 -4.79
N GLU A 219 5.41 -1.67 -4.62
CA GLU A 219 6.25 -0.85 -5.49
C GLU A 219 7.57 -0.56 -4.78
N VAL A 220 8.67 -1.02 -5.35
CA VAL A 220 10.03 -0.81 -4.84
C VAL A 220 10.73 0.23 -5.70
N MET A 221 10.88 1.43 -5.18
CA MET A 221 11.65 2.50 -5.80
C MET A 221 13.07 2.48 -5.25
N ARG A 222 14.07 2.41 -6.12
CA ARG A 222 15.48 2.40 -5.74
C ARG A 222 16.09 3.77 -5.94
N GLY A 223 16.94 4.18 -5.00
CA GLY A 223 17.62 5.49 -5.05
C GLY A 223 16.77 6.60 -4.47
N GLY A 224 17.23 7.83 -4.63
CA GLY A 224 16.77 9.01 -3.89
C GLY A 224 15.29 9.34 -3.94
N GLY A 225 14.54 8.78 -3.01
CA GLY A 225 13.13 9.15 -2.73
C GLY A 225 12.97 10.24 -1.68
N SER A 226 14.07 10.71 -1.10
CA SER A 226 14.05 11.61 0.06
C SER A 226 13.38 12.96 -0.18
N ALA A 227 13.41 13.47 -1.41
CA ALA A 227 12.69 14.70 -1.77
C ALA A 227 11.16 14.58 -1.65
N LEU A 228 10.62 13.37 -1.85
CA LEU A 228 9.18 13.11 -1.80
C LEU A 228 8.74 12.47 -0.47
N PHE A 229 9.59 11.61 0.11
CA PHE A 229 9.21 10.73 1.22
C PHE A 229 9.99 10.98 2.51
N GLY A 230 10.87 11.99 2.52
CA GLY A 230 11.64 12.39 3.70
C GLY A 230 12.99 11.69 3.83
N SER A 231 13.71 12.02 4.92
CA SER A 231 15.11 11.67 5.13
C SER A 231 15.41 10.16 5.24
N SER A 232 14.41 9.34 5.54
CA SER A 232 14.58 7.88 5.62
C SER A 232 14.57 7.19 4.24
N ALA A 233 14.24 7.90 3.16
CA ALA A 233 14.17 7.34 1.80
C ALA A 233 15.47 7.54 1.01
N ILE A 234 16.64 7.30 1.63
CA ILE A 234 17.96 7.47 0.99
C ILE A 234 18.28 6.27 0.08
N ALA A 235 18.10 5.05 0.57
CA ALA A 235 18.29 3.82 -0.19
C ALA A 235 17.15 3.61 -1.19
N GLY A 236 15.96 4.04 -0.83
CA GLY A 236 14.75 3.91 -1.63
C GLY A 236 13.49 3.83 -0.77
N THR A 237 12.38 3.51 -1.44
CA THR A 237 11.09 3.31 -0.78
C THR A 237 10.48 1.97 -1.15
N ILE A 238 9.76 1.38 -0.20
CA ILE A 238 8.90 0.23 -0.40
C ILE A 238 7.47 0.69 -0.12
N ASN A 239 6.69 0.85 -1.17
CA ASN A 239 5.31 1.33 -1.07
C ASN A 239 4.35 0.18 -1.27
N ILE A 240 3.58 -0.13 -0.24
CA ILE A 240 2.58 -1.17 -0.22
C ILE A 240 1.27 -0.55 -0.69
N ILE A 241 0.79 -0.98 -1.84
CA ILE A 241 -0.51 -0.58 -2.35
C ILE A 241 -1.53 -1.60 -1.84
N THR A 242 -2.52 -1.13 -1.10
CA THR A 242 -3.53 -2.00 -0.50
C THR A 242 -4.69 -2.26 -1.44
N LYS A 243 -5.32 -3.45 -1.30
CA LYS A 243 -6.48 -3.85 -2.11
C LYS A 243 -7.65 -2.89 -1.92
N GLU A 244 -8.30 -2.54 -3.03
CA GLU A 244 -9.57 -1.83 -3.03
C GLU A 244 -10.73 -2.80 -3.29
N PRO A 245 -11.90 -2.60 -2.66
CA PRO A 245 -13.10 -3.40 -2.96
C PRO A 245 -13.68 -2.95 -4.30
N LEU A 246 -13.36 -3.64 -5.39
CA LEU A 246 -13.85 -3.33 -6.73
C LEU A 246 -14.99 -4.24 -7.19
N ARG A 247 -15.15 -5.41 -6.56
CA ARG A 247 -16.19 -6.40 -6.81
C ARG A 247 -16.50 -7.21 -5.56
N ASN A 248 -17.66 -7.87 -5.52
CA ASN A 248 -17.99 -8.81 -4.44
C ASN A 248 -17.11 -10.05 -4.56
N SER A 249 -16.38 -10.39 -3.51
CA SER A 249 -15.49 -11.55 -3.48
C SER A 249 -15.23 -11.99 -2.03
N GLY A 250 -14.80 -13.22 -1.86
CA GLY A 250 -14.33 -13.75 -0.59
C GLY A 250 -13.25 -14.79 -0.82
N GLN A 251 -12.24 -14.81 0.03
CA GLN A 251 -11.14 -15.76 -0.01
C GLN A 251 -10.78 -16.19 1.40
N LEU A 252 -10.64 -17.48 1.60
CA LEU A 252 -10.07 -18.11 2.79
C LEU A 252 -8.84 -18.89 2.35
N ALA A 253 -7.70 -18.64 2.98
CA ALA A 253 -6.47 -19.36 2.70
C ALA A 253 -5.85 -19.87 3.99
N HIS A 254 -5.25 -21.06 3.92
CA HIS A 254 -4.49 -21.65 5.02
C HIS A 254 -3.17 -22.17 4.48
N THR A 255 -2.07 -21.79 5.13
CA THR A 255 -0.72 -22.24 4.80
C THR A 255 -0.12 -22.91 6.03
N LEU A 256 0.33 -24.14 5.87
CA LEU A 256 1.08 -24.89 6.86
C LEU A 256 2.51 -25.11 6.33
N THR A 257 3.50 -24.62 7.06
CA THR A 257 4.91 -24.76 6.70
C THR A 257 5.65 -25.52 7.79
N SER A 258 6.30 -26.63 7.44
CA SER A 258 7.25 -27.31 8.33
C SER A 258 8.59 -26.58 8.25
N ILE A 259 9.15 -26.22 9.42
CA ILE A 259 10.41 -25.49 9.51
C ILE A 259 11.55 -26.50 9.59
N GLY A 260 12.49 -26.41 8.63
CA GLY A 260 13.65 -27.31 8.58
C GLY A 260 13.33 -28.81 8.44
N GLY A 261 12.10 -29.18 8.01
CA GLY A 261 11.65 -30.56 7.98
C GLY A 261 11.39 -31.17 9.36
N SER A 262 11.33 -30.33 10.41
CA SER A 262 11.10 -30.74 11.79
C SER A 262 9.62 -30.79 12.17
N SER A 263 9.34 -31.05 13.45
CA SER A 263 8.00 -30.94 14.04
C SER A 263 7.58 -29.53 14.41
N SER A 264 8.41 -28.53 14.13
CA SER A 264 8.05 -27.11 14.30
C SER A 264 7.29 -26.60 13.06
N PHE A 265 6.16 -25.97 13.28
CA PHE A 265 5.27 -25.53 12.22
C PHE A 265 5.00 -24.02 12.27
N ASP A 266 4.81 -23.44 11.10
CA ASP A 266 4.25 -22.11 10.91
C ASP A 266 2.86 -22.27 10.27
N ASN A 267 1.82 -21.98 11.02
CA ASN A 267 0.43 -22.04 10.61
C ASN A 267 -0.07 -20.64 10.34
N ASN A 268 -0.55 -20.38 9.14
CA ASN A 268 -1.13 -19.09 8.78
C ASN A 268 -2.50 -19.28 8.13
N THR A 269 -3.53 -18.74 8.77
CA THR A 269 -4.88 -18.69 8.23
C THR A 269 -5.22 -17.24 7.93
N SER A 270 -5.66 -16.95 6.72
CA SER A 270 -6.07 -15.61 6.29
C SER A 270 -7.44 -15.63 5.64
N LEU A 271 -8.21 -14.59 5.92
CA LEU A 271 -9.53 -14.35 5.35
C LEU A 271 -9.56 -12.95 4.75
N ASN A 272 -10.16 -12.80 3.58
CA ASN A 272 -10.58 -11.51 3.09
C ASN A 272 -11.94 -11.57 2.42
N ALA A 273 -12.68 -10.46 2.46
CA ALA A 273 -13.97 -10.31 1.81
C ALA A 273 -14.11 -8.88 1.27
N SER A 274 -14.71 -8.77 0.11
CA SER A 274 -14.98 -7.50 -0.56
C SER A 274 -16.46 -7.43 -0.89
N LEU A 275 -17.09 -6.34 -0.49
CA LEU A 275 -18.49 -6.02 -0.76
C LEU A 275 -18.55 -4.68 -1.46
N VAL A 276 -19.28 -4.61 -2.56
CA VAL A 276 -19.45 -3.40 -3.35
C VAL A 276 -20.91 -3.23 -3.71
N THR A 277 -21.43 -2.02 -3.55
CA THR A 277 -22.80 -1.70 -3.95
C THR A 277 -22.96 -1.80 -5.48
N ASP A 278 -24.16 -2.16 -5.95
CA ASP A 278 -24.44 -2.35 -7.39
C ASP A 278 -24.12 -1.11 -8.25
N ASN A 279 -24.23 0.08 -7.67
CA ASN A 279 -23.90 1.33 -8.33
C ASN A 279 -22.42 1.71 -8.19
N HIS A 280 -21.58 0.85 -7.62
CA HIS A 280 -20.16 1.07 -7.32
C HIS A 280 -19.86 2.40 -6.58
N ARG A 281 -20.83 2.96 -5.82
CA ARG A 281 -20.64 4.20 -5.05
C ARG A 281 -19.98 3.94 -3.70
N ALA A 282 -20.16 2.77 -3.14
CA ALA A 282 -19.55 2.38 -1.87
C ALA A 282 -18.98 0.97 -1.94
N GLY A 283 -17.92 0.75 -1.22
CA GLY A 283 -17.31 -0.57 -1.09
C GLY A 283 -16.64 -0.75 0.26
N LEU A 284 -16.59 -2.00 0.72
CA LEU A 284 -15.97 -2.44 1.96
C LEU A 284 -15.09 -3.65 1.67
N TYR A 285 -13.83 -3.56 2.02
CA TYR A 285 -12.88 -4.66 2.06
C TYR A 285 -12.54 -4.97 3.51
N VAL A 286 -12.74 -6.21 3.92
CA VAL A 286 -12.37 -6.71 5.26
C VAL A 286 -11.30 -7.77 5.10
N PHE A 287 -10.30 -7.75 5.96
CA PHE A 287 -9.25 -8.74 5.99
C PHE A 287 -8.94 -9.17 7.42
N GLY A 288 -8.49 -10.40 7.56
CA GLY A 288 -8.02 -10.95 8.82
C GLY A 288 -6.93 -11.97 8.60
N GLN A 289 -6.05 -12.12 9.59
CA GLN A 289 -4.99 -13.11 9.63
C GLN A 289 -4.83 -13.63 11.05
N ASN A 290 -4.61 -14.93 11.16
CA ASN A 290 -4.17 -15.58 12.40
C ASN A 290 -2.99 -16.48 12.07
N ARG A 291 -1.80 -16.11 12.58
CA ARG A 291 -0.55 -16.83 12.35
C ARG A 291 0.02 -17.31 13.68
N HIS A 292 0.42 -18.56 13.70
CA HIS A 292 1.09 -19.18 14.82
C HIS A 292 2.30 -19.95 14.31
N ARG A 293 3.49 -19.54 14.75
CA ARG A 293 4.76 -20.22 14.44
C ARG A 293 5.36 -20.76 15.73
N ASP A 294 5.73 -22.03 15.70
CA ASP A 294 6.50 -22.64 16.78
C ASP A 294 7.93 -22.07 16.78
N ALA A 295 8.57 -22.06 17.93
CA ALA A 295 9.99 -21.78 17.96
C ALA A 295 10.75 -22.95 17.30
N TYR A 296 11.86 -22.64 16.67
CA TYR A 296 12.71 -23.62 16.03
C TYR A 296 14.14 -23.50 16.55
N ASP A 297 14.66 -24.61 17.07
CA ASP A 297 16.02 -24.85 17.51
C ASP A 297 16.66 -25.77 16.48
N HIS A 298 17.64 -25.26 15.73
CA HIS A 298 18.23 -25.95 14.57
C HIS A 298 19.28 -26.97 14.99
N ASP A 299 20.12 -26.63 15.95
CA ASP A 299 21.28 -27.42 16.35
C ASP A 299 21.08 -28.21 17.64
N GLY A 300 19.93 -28.04 18.31
CA GLY A 300 19.54 -28.79 19.50
C GLY A 300 20.21 -28.33 20.78
N ASP A 301 20.72 -27.09 20.82
CA ASP A 301 21.41 -26.54 21.98
C ASP A 301 20.45 -25.98 23.06
N GLY A 302 19.14 -25.98 22.77
CA GLY A 302 18.07 -25.49 23.63
C GLY A 302 17.76 -24.01 23.46
N TYR A 303 18.42 -23.32 22.52
CA TYR A 303 18.11 -21.94 22.13
C TYR A 303 17.41 -21.91 20.77
N SER A 304 16.57 -20.93 20.55
CA SER A 304 15.83 -20.84 19.31
C SER A 304 16.52 -19.94 18.28
N GLU A 305 16.77 -20.44 17.04
CA GLU A 305 17.17 -19.65 15.88
C GLU A 305 15.99 -18.92 15.27
N MET A 306 14.77 -19.47 15.45
CA MET A 306 13.54 -18.78 15.08
C MET A 306 12.62 -18.66 16.28
N PRO A 307 12.17 -17.44 16.63
CA PRO A 307 11.32 -17.24 17.80
C PRO A 307 9.91 -17.77 17.56
N LYS A 308 9.26 -18.18 18.64
CA LYS A 308 7.83 -18.41 18.69
C LYS A 308 7.09 -17.12 18.33
N LEU A 309 6.08 -17.22 17.46
CA LEU A 309 5.27 -16.09 17.03
C LEU A 309 3.79 -16.42 17.13
N LYS A 310 3.01 -15.48 17.65
CA LYS A 310 1.56 -15.42 17.49
C LYS A 310 1.21 -14.04 16.96
N ASN A 311 0.52 -13.98 15.83
CA ASN A 311 0.10 -12.72 15.22
C ASN A 311 -1.37 -12.83 14.81
N GLN A 312 -2.17 -11.88 15.26
CA GLN A 312 -3.57 -11.75 14.91
C GLN A 312 -3.81 -10.35 14.39
N THR A 313 -4.27 -10.26 13.15
CA THR A 313 -4.56 -8.99 12.50
C THR A 313 -5.99 -9.02 11.98
N VAL A 314 -6.71 -7.94 12.19
CA VAL A 314 -8.01 -7.67 11.58
C VAL A 314 -8.06 -6.23 11.12
N GLY A 315 -8.68 -5.99 9.98
CA GLY A 315 -8.82 -4.63 9.48
C GLY A 315 -9.85 -4.54 8.39
N PHE A 316 -10.13 -3.30 8.02
CA PHE A 316 -11.01 -3.02 6.90
C PHE A 316 -10.59 -1.74 6.18
N ARG A 317 -11.00 -1.65 4.92
CA ARG A 317 -10.90 -0.46 4.09
C ARG A 317 -12.24 -0.26 3.38
N SER A 318 -12.75 0.95 3.43
CA SER A 318 -13.99 1.31 2.76
C SER A 318 -13.80 2.54 1.90
N PHE A 319 -14.57 2.65 0.84
CA PHE A 319 -14.66 3.88 0.09
C PHE A 319 -16.12 4.32 -0.10
N LEU A 320 -16.28 5.62 -0.24
CA LEU A 320 -17.51 6.27 -0.66
C LEU A 320 -17.18 7.26 -1.78
N LYS A 321 -17.73 7.05 -2.97
CA LYS A 321 -17.69 8.03 -4.06
C LYS A 321 -18.74 9.10 -3.78
N THR A 322 -18.27 10.27 -3.37
CA THR A 322 -19.16 11.43 -3.09
C THR A 322 -19.66 12.06 -4.38
N SER A 323 -18.88 11.92 -5.46
CA SER A 323 -19.30 12.23 -6.84
C SER A 323 -18.55 11.35 -7.84
N THR A 324 -18.82 11.50 -9.14
CA THR A 324 -18.05 10.85 -10.22
C THR A 324 -16.55 11.19 -10.14
N TYR A 325 -16.22 12.35 -9.60
CA TYR A 325 -14.86 12.90 -9.57
C TYR A 325 -14.25 12.95 -8.18
N SER A 326 -14.94 12.47 -7.15
CA SER A 326 -14.44 12.51 -5.78
C SER A 326 -14.72 11.24 -5.01
N LYS A 327 -13.73 10.83 -4.22
CA LYS A 327 -13.77 9.60 -3.42
C LYS A 327 -13.22 9.87 -2.02
N LEU A 328 -13.95 9.39 -1.02
CA LEU A 328 -13.49 9.31 0.36
C LEU A 328 -13.12 7.87 0.66
N THR A 329 -11.96 7.65 1.26
CA THR A 329 -11.48 6.34 1.68
C THR A 329 -11.23 6.38 3.18
N PHE A 330 -11.72 5.37 3.88
CA PHE A 330 -11.49 5.16 5.32
C PHE A 330 -10.90 3.78 5.54
N GLU A 331 -9.90 3.67 6.42
CA GLU A 331 -9.24 2.42 6.75
C GLU A 331 -8.95 2.33 8.24
N TYR A 332 -9.00 1.12 8.76
CA TYR A 332 -8.63 0.79 10.14
C TYR A 332 -8.09 -0.62 10.20
N HIS A 333 -7.10 -0.83 11.07
CA HIS A 333 -6.60 -2.16 11.42
C HIS A 333 -6.21 -2.23 12.89
N HIS A 334 -6.39 -3.42 13.43
CA HIS A 334 -5.93 -3.82 14.75
C HIS A 334 -5.03 -5.04 14.61
N LEU A 335 -3.90 -5.03 15.34
CA LEU A 335 -2.94 -6.11 15.36
C LEU A 335 -2.52 -6.40 16.79
N GLN A 336 -2.48 -7.69 17.13
CA GLN A 336 -1.86 -8.22 18.34
C GLN A 336 -0.77 -9.19 17.95
N GLU A 337 0.43 -9.01 18.53
CA GLU A 337 1.56 -9.88 18.27
C GLU A 337 2.25 -10.26 19.57
N PHE A 338 2.64 -11.52 19.66
CA PHE A 338 3.50 -12.05 20.70
C PHE A 338 4.69 -12.76 20.06
N ARG A 339 5.91 -12.42 20.48
CA ARG A 339 7.16 -13.07 20.09
C ARG A 339 7.94 -13.48 21.31
N ARG A 340 8.60 -14.65 21.25
CA ARG A 340 9.43 -15.17 22.32
C ARG A 340 10.54 -16.04 21.73
N GLY A 341 11.80 -15.64 21.96
CA GLY A 341 13.00 -16.41 21.63
C GLY A 341 13.96 -16.52 22.79
N GLY A 342 15.04 -17.24 22.59
CA GLY A 342 16.02 -17.66 23.57
C GLY A 342 15.77 -19.06 24.07
N ASN A 343 16.08 -19.35 25.32
CA ASN A 343 15.86 -20.67 25.90
C ASN A 343 14.69 -20.70 26.90
N LEU A 344 14.36 -21.88 27.42
CA LEU A 344 13.31 -22.13 28.42
C LEU A 344 11.98 -21.45 28.04
N LEU A 345 11.55 -21.62 26.78
CA LEU A 345 10.42 -20.93 26.16
C LEU A 345 9.07 -21.11 26.88
N ASN A 346 8.96 -22.14 27.73
CA ASN A 346 7.75 -22.44 28.51
C ASN A 346 7.77 -21.79 29.92
N ARG A 347 8.83 -21.04 30.26
CA ARG A 347 8.98 -20.34 31.55
C ARG A 347 8.89 -18.82 31.34
N PRO A 348 8.63 -18.04 32.39
CA PRO A 348 8.77 -16.59 32.37
C PRO A 348 10.14 -16.17 31.80
N PRO A 349 10.23 -15.09 31.04
CA PRO A 349 11.49 -14.73 30.36
C PRO A 349 12.64 -14.43 31.33
N HIS A 350 12.36 -13.92 32.51
CA HIS A 350 13.38 -13.64 33.51
C HIS A 350 13.92 -14.92 34.22
N GLU A 351 13.38 -16.09 33.95
CA GLU A 351 13.94 -17.37 34.43
C GLU A 351 14.89 -18.00 33.41
N ALA A 352 14.91 -17.47 32.17
CA ALA A 352 15.78 -17.95 31.10
C ALA A 352 17.21 -17.39 31.22
N ASP A 353 18.17 -18.10 30.65
CA ASP A 353 19.55 -17.61 30.60
C ASP A 353 19.68 -16.46 29.57
N ILE A 354 18.98 -16.57 28.44
CA ILE A 354 18.79 -15.50 27.46
C ILE A 354 17.34 -15.54 26.99
N ALA A 355 16.69 -14.39 27.00
CA ALA A 355 15.32 -14.27 26.54
C ALA A 355 15.05 -12.92 25.90
N GLU A 356 14.35 -12.95 24.79
CA GLU A 356 13.69 -11.80 24.23
C GLU A 356 12.21 -12.10 24.01
N GLN A 357 11.36 -11.30 24.65
CA GLN A 357 9.92 -11.41 24.56
C GLN A 357 9.32 -10.07 24.25
N ILE A 358 8.37 -10.05 23.32
CA ILE A 358 7.71 -8.83 22.90
C ILE A 358 6.24 -9.13 22.72
N GLN A 359 5.42 -8.23 23.22
CA GLN A 359 3.98 -8.22 23.00
C GLN A 359 3.57 -6.85 22.47
N HIS A 360 3.00 -6.82 21.27
CA HIS A 360 2.49 -5.61 20.65
C HIS A 360 0.96 -5.60 20.63
N SER A 361 0.40 -4.41 20.83
CA SER A 361 -0.98 -4.06 20.47
C SER A 361 -0.96 -2.80 19.63
N ILE A 362 -1.35 -2.91 18.38
CA ILE A 362 -1.29 -1.82 17.40
C ILE A 362 -2.69 -1.51 16.90
N ASN A 363 -3.06 -0.24 16.94
CA ASN A 363 -4.26 0.30 16.34
C ASN A 363 -3.87 1.37 15.33
N GLY A 364 -4.26 1.20 14.08
CA GLY A 364 -3.94 2.15 13.03
C GLY A 364 -5.13 2.43 12.13
N GLY A 365 -5.16 3.63 11.56
CA GLY A 365 -6.21 3.97 10.62
C GLY A 365 -5.95 5.28 9.89
N GLY A 366 -6.77 5.56 8.90
CA GLY A 366 -6.61 6.74 8.09
C GLY A 366 -7.86 7.14 7.32
N LEU A 367 -7.86 8.39 6.91
CA LEU A 367 -8.88 8.99 6.06
C LEU A 367 -8.18 9.64 4.87
N LYS A 368 -8.70 9.43 3.66
CA LYS A 368 -8.18 10.01 2.42
C LYS A 368 -9.33 10.53 1.58
N PHE A 369 -9.18 11.75 1.07
CA PHE A 369 -10.08 12.35 0.10
C PHE A 369 -9.33 12.60 -1.20
N ASP A 370 -9.81 12.05 -2.30
CA ASP A 370 -9.31 12.25 -3.65
C ASP A 370 -10.35 13.02 -4.47
N TYR A 371 -9.88 14.05 -5.18
CA TYR A 371 -10.68 14.81 -6.13
C TYR A 371 -9.96 14.91 -7.47
N PHE A 372 -10.69 14.67 -8.55
CA PHE A 372 -10.27 14.78 -9.95
C PHE A 372 -11.13 15.82 -10.64
N ALA A 373 -10.55 16.86 -11.22
CA ALA A 373 -11.36 17.82 -11.95
C ALA A 373 -11.87 17.22 -13.28
N PRO A 374 -13.09 17.58 -13.72
CA PRO A 374 -13.68 17.08 -14.96
C PRO A 374 -12.84 17.36 -16.22
N ASN A 375 -12.00 18.39 -16.17
CA ASN A 375 -11.09 18.75 -17.25
C ASN A 375 -9.78 17.93 -17.25
N GLU A 376 -9.66 16.92 -16.36
CA GLU A 376 -8.50 16.05 -16.16
C GLU A 376 -7.18 16.77 -15.81
N LYS A 377 -7.20 18.10 -15.64
CA LYS A 377 -5.99 18.89 -15.40
C LYS A 377 -5.63 19.01 -13.94
N HIS A 378 -6.58 18.87 -13.02
CA HIS A 378 -6.37 19.09 -11.60
C HIS A 378 -6.69 17.83 -10.81
N ARG A 379 -5.79 17.46 -9.91
CA ARG A 379 -6.02 16.39 -8.93
C ARG A 379 -5.62 16.92 -7.55
N LEU A 380 -6.47 16.69 -6.56
CA LEU A 380 -6.23 17.02 -5.17
C LEU A 380 -6.40 15.77 -4.32
N THR A 381 -5.41 15.47 -3.49
CA THR A 381 -5.49 14.44 -2.47
C THR A 381 -5.25 15.07 -1.11
N VAL A 382 -6.14 14.82 -0.15
CA VAL A 382 -5.97 15.20 1.26
C VAL A 382 -6.06 13.94 2.10
N TYR A 383 -5.16 13.76 3.06
CA TYR A 383 -5.14 12.56 3.87
C TYR A 383 -4.71 12.84 5.31
N THR A 384 -5.15 11.97 6.19
CA THR A 384 -4.66 11.88 7.56
C THR A 384 -4.59 10.42 7.98
N SER A 385 -3.62 10.06 8.80
CA SER A 385 -3.51 8.75 9.42
C SER A 385 -2.93 8.86 10.82
N ALA A 386 -3.30 7.91 11.67
CA ALA A 386 -2.74 7.79 13.01
C ALA A 386 -2.52 6.32 13.33
N GLN A 387 -1.45 6.03 14.08
CA GLN A 387 -1.16 4.71 14.62
C GLN A 387 -0.75 4.82 16.08
N HIS A 388 -1.38 4.02 16.93
CA HIS A 388 -1.02 3.85 18.32
C HIS A 388 -0.47 2.44 18.54
N THR A 389 0.70 2.36 19.17
CA THR A 389 1.39 1.11 19.47
C THR A 389 1.68 1.05 20.98
N ASP A 390 1.19 0.00 21.62
CA ASP A 390 1.61 -0.41 22.96
C ASP A 390 2.51 -1.62 22.82
N ARG A 391 3.65 -1.61 23.51
CA ARG A 391 4.60 -2.71 23.55
C ARG A 391 5.01 -3.00 24.98
N ASP A 392 4.80 -4.25 25.42
CA ASP A 392 5.47 -4.82 26.56
C ASP A 392 6.64 -5.68 26.07
N SER A 393 7.81 -5.52 26.67
CA SER A 393 9.04 -6.18 26.23
C SER A 393 9.84 -6.73 27.39
N TYR A 394 10.64 -7.75 27.11
CA TYR A 394 11.71 -8.24 27.93
C TYR A 394 12.93 -8.48 27.04
N TYR A 395 14.06 -7.87 27.39
CA TYR A 395 15.34 -8.07 26.70
C TYR A 395 16.40 -8.34 27.75
N GLY A 396 16.53 -9.60 28.14
CA GLY A 396 17.37 -9.95 29.31
C GLY A 396 18.22 -11.19 29.13
N SER A 397 19.28 -11.24 29.92
CA SER A 397 20.15 -12.38 30.06
C SER A 397 20.47 -12.61 31.54
N LYS A 398 20.96 -13.81 31.88
CA LYS A 398 21.36 -14.19 33.23
C LYS A 398 20.24 -14.02 34.26
N LYS A 399 18.99 -14.26 33.87
CA LYS A 399 17.81 -14.23 34.74
C LYS A 399 17.53 -12.84 35.35
N ASP A 400 17.78 -11.78 34.57
CA ASP A 400 17.58 -10.40 35.03
C ASP A 400 16.09 -10.07 35.17
N GLN A 401 15.64 -9.78 36.40
CA GLN A 401 14.27 -9.40 36.71
C GLN A 401 13.95 -7.94 36.33
N ASN A 402 14.96 -7.12 36.04
CA ASN A 402 14.78 -5.70 35.71
C ASN A 402 14.76 -5.41 34.19
N ALA A 403 14.90 -6.46 33.37
CA ALA A 403 14.96 -6.32 31.91
C ALA A 403 13.58 -6.20 31.25
N TYR A 404 12.53 -5.89 31.98
CA TYR A 404 11.20 -5.59 31.49
C TYR A 404 11.10 -4.13 31.05
N GLY A 405 10.40 -3.88 29.96
CA GLY A 405 10.15 -2.53 29.47
C GLY A 405 8.74 -2.38 28.93
N LYS A 406 8.22 -1.15 29.03
CA LYS A 406 6.97 -0.76 28.44
C LYS A 406 7.18 0.45 27.53
N THR A 407 6.71 0.36 26.29
CA THR A 407 6.82 1.43 25.31
C THR A 407 5.45 1.76 24.76
N THR A 408 5.13 3.03 24.66
CA THR A 408 3.94 3.52 23.96
C THR A 408 4.37 4.50 22.88
N ASP A 409 3.75 4.42 21.71
CA ASP A 409 4.07 5.26 20.59
C ASP A 409 2.80 5.72 19.86
N LEU A 410 2.70 7.01 19.58
CA LEU A 410 1.61 7.61 18.82
C LEU A 410 2.19 8.38 17.63
N THR A 411 2.01 7.83 16.45
CA THR A 411 2.35 8.49 15.19
C THR A 411 1.10 9.11 14.57
N PHE A 412 1.23 10.35 14.11
CA PHE A 412 0.19 11.07 13.37
C PHE A 412 0.78 11.69 12.12
N ILE A 413 0.09 11.52 11.00
CA ILE A 413 0.48 12.08 9.70
C ILE A 413 -0.75 12.77 9.09
N GLY A 414 -0.55 13.97 8.57
CA GLY A 414 -1.57 14.66 7.80
C GLY A 414 -0.93 15.41 6.64
N GLY A 415 -1.57 15.39 5.48
CA GLY A 415 -1.00 16.04 4.32
C GLY A 415 -1.98 16.32 3.21
N SER A 416 -1.52 17.09 2.25
CA SER A 416 -2.22 17.37 1.01
C SER A 416 -1.26 17.36 -0.16
N GLN A 417 -1.76 16.96 -1.31
CA GLN A 417 -1.03 16.95 -2.57
C GLN A 417 -1.93 17.46 -3.68
N TYR A 418 -1.40 18.35 -4.48
CA TYR A 418 -2.06 18.89 -5.65
C TYR A 418 -1.22 18.60 -6.89
N VAL A 419 -1.86 18.15 -7.97
CA VAL A 419 -1.23 17.89 -9.26
C VAL A 419 -1.95 18.70 -10.34
N TYR A 420 -1.16 19.43 -11.12
CA TYR A 420 -1.64 20.14 -12.30
C TYR A 420 -0.99 19.60 -13.56
N SER A 421 -1.81 19.14 -14.50
CA SER A 421 -1.36 18.58 -15.77
C SER A 421 -1.41 19.64 -16.87
N PHE A 422 -0.22 20.04 -17.35
CA PHE A 422 -0.08 20.95 -18.47
C PHE A 422 -0.19 20.16 -19.78
N GLY A 423 -1.07 20.57 -20.71
CA GLY A 423 -1.06 20.05 -22.08
C GLY A 423 0.26 20.38 -22.80
N LYS A 424 0.85 21.53 -22.46
CA LYS A 424 2.18 21.95 -22.92
C LYS A 424 2.81 22.87 -21.86
N CYS A 425 3.97 22.51 -21.36
CA CYS A 425 4.80 23.34 -20.49
C CYS A 425 6.13 23.59 -21.21
N LEU A 426 6.38 24.83 -21.65
CA LEU A 426 7.47 25.21 -22.53
C LEU A 426 7.42 24.49 -23.90
N PHE A 427 7.89 23.25 -23.96
CA PHE A 427 8.04 22.49 -25.22
C PHE A 427 7.31 21.15 -25.25
N MET A 428 6.87 20.61 -24.10
CA MET A 428 6.18 19.31 -24.01
C MET A 428 5.16 19.24 -22.87
N PRO A 429 4.26 18.23 -22.85
CA PRO A 429 3.35 17.99 -21.72
C PRO A 429 4.11 17.75 -20.42
N ALA A 430 3.55 18.23 -19.31
CA ALA A 430 4.17 18.07 -17.99
C ALA A 430 3.14 18.03 -16.86
N ASP A 431 3.46 17.35 -15.78
CA ASP A 431 2.72 17.36 -14.52
C ASP A 431 3.51 18.13 -13.45
N LEU A 432 2.91 19.14 -12.86
CA LEU A 432 3.41 19.83 -11.68
C LEU A 432 2.72 19.25 -10.45
N THR A 433 3.51 18.64 -9.57
CA THR A 433 3.05 18.14 -8.28
C THR A 433 3.58 19.05 -7.16
N ALA A 434 2.70 19.49 -6.27
CA ALA A 434 3.05 20.20 -5.06
C ALA A 434 2.38 19.53 -3.85
N GLY A 435 3.10 19.43 -2.74
CA GLY A 435 2.60 18.74 -1.55
C GLY A 435 3.12 19.34 -0.25
N LEU A 436 2.29 19.20 0.78
CA LEU A 436 2.60 19.54 2.17
C LEU A 436 2.24 18.33 3.04
N GLU A 437 3.16 17.93 3.92
CA GLU A 437 2.96 16.85 4.87
C GLU A 437 3.48 17.24 6.25
N TYR A 438 2.69 16.98 7.26
CA TYR A 438 3.06 17.09 8.67
C TYR A 438 3.08 15.69 9.28
N ASN A 439 4.18 15.36 9.92
CA ASN A 439 4.36 14.11 10.67
C ASN A 439 4.71 14.44 12.12
N ARG A 440 4.08 13.74 13.05
CA ARG A 440 4.35 13.80 14.47
C ARG A 440 4.44 12.40 15.05
N ASP A 441 5.53 12.14 15.74
CA ASP A 441 5.82 10.89 16.44
C ASP A 441 6.06 11.18 17.92
N ASN A 442 5.33 10.49 18.81
CA ASN A 442 5.44 10.61 20.27
C ASN A 442 5.74 9.26 20.86
N LEU A 443 6.98 9.06 21.26
CA LEU A 443 7.46 7.86 21.90
C LEU A 443 7.61 8.08 23.40
N LYS A 444 7.13 7.14 24.19
CA LYS A 444 7.43 6.98 25.60
C LYS A 444 8.00 5.59 25.82
N ASP A 445 9.16 5.48 26.45
CA ASP A 445 9.84 4.21 26.73
C ASP A 445 10.39 4.21 28.14
N ASP A 446 9.94 3.26 28.97
CA ASP A 446 10.33 3.18 30.35
C ASP A 446 11.66 2.42 30.56
N MET A 447 12.02 1.51 29.62
CA MET A 447 13.23 0.69 29.70
C MET A 447 14.50 1.50 29.47
N TRP A 448 14.47 2.43 28.50
CA TRP A 448 15.61 3.25 28.11
C TRP A 448 15.58 4.65 28.74
N GLY A 449 14.59 4.91 29.63
CA GLY A 449 14.45 6.17 30.33
C GLY A 449 13.93 7.34 29.49
N TYR A 450 13.36 7.09 28.31
CA TYR A 450 12.74 8.12 27.49
C TYR A 450 11.32 8.41 28.02
N ASN A 451 11.19 9.29 29.00
CA ASN A 451 9.89 9.67 29.54
C ASN A 451 8.96 10.26 28.45
N ARG A 452 9.53 10.94 27.46
CA ARG A 452 8.81 11.44 26.29
C ARG A 452 9.79 11.90 25.23
N TYR A 453 9.71 11.28 24.06
CA TYR A 453 10.41 11.76 22.87
C TYR A 453 9.37 12.18 21.83
N THR A 454 9.47 13.41 21.33
CA THR A 454 8.56 13.91 20.27
C THR A 454 9.39 14.36 19.10
N LYS A 455 9.16 13.73 17.95
CA LYS A 455 9.69 14.16 16.65
C LYS A 455 8.57 14.79 15.84
N GLN A 456 8.83 15.95 15.28
CA GLN A 456 7.91 16.63 14.37
C GLN A 456 8.65 17.00 13.09
N THR A 457 8.03 16.72 11.94
CA THR A 457 8.58 17.10 10.65
C THR A 457 7.50 17.72 9.80
N VAL A 458 7.88 18.74 9.03
CA VAL A 458 7.06 19.34 7.99
C VAL A 458 7.82 19.15 6.68
N ASN A 459 7.21 18.43 5.75
CA ASN A 459 7.75 18.21 4.42
C ASN A 459 6.96 19.08 3.44
N ILE A 460 7.66 19.92 2.69
CA ILE A 460 7.10 20.69 1.59
C ILE A 460 7.87 20.27 0.35
N GLY A 461 7.18 19.80 -0.66
CA GLY A 461 7.80 19.31 -1.88
C GLY A 461 7.06 19.76 -3.13
N SER A 462 7.81 19.96 -4.20
CA SER A 462 7.27 20.14 -5.53
C SER A 462 8.10 19.38 -6.54
N CYS A 463 7.46 18.88 -7.59
CA CYS A 463 8.09 18.16 -8.69
C CYS A 463 7.45 18.56 -10.00
N LEU A 464 8.23 18.88 -11.01
CA LEU A 464 7.79 19.05 -12.38
C LEU A 464 8.28 17.85 -13.19
N LEU A 465 7.37 17.04 -13.67
CA LEU A 465 7.65 15.87 -14.48
C LEU A 465 7.18 16.11 -15.92
N TYR A 466 8.09 16.07 -16.87
CA TYR A 466 7.74 16.06 -18.29
C TYR A 466 7.24 14.68 -18.71
N THR A 467 6.05 14.64 -19.34
CA THR A 467 5.32 13.40 -19.66
C THR A 467 5.38 13.05 -21.16
N SER A 468 6.47 13.42 -21.82
CA SER A 468 6.70 13.08 -23.22
C SER A 468 7.17 11.63 -23.39
N PRO A 469 6.72 10.91 -24.43
CA PRO A 469 7.33 9.64 -24.81
C PRO A 469 8.83 9.81 -25.09
N SER A 470 9.62 8.81 -24.67
CA SER A 470 11.04 8.75 -25.00
C SER A 470 11.23 8.73 -26.53
N PRO A 471 12.31 9.28 -27.09
CA PRO A 471 12.62 9.13 -28.53
C PRO A 471 12.68 7.69 -29.00
N ARG A 472 12.87 6.71 -28.11
CA ARG A 472 12.81 5.27 -28.40
C ARG A 472 11.39 4.81 -28.74
N ASP A 473 10.38 5.41 -28.11
CA ASP A 473 8.97 5.05 -28.34
C ASP A 473 8.46 5.58 -29.70
N ALA A 474 9.11 6.59 -30.27
CA ALA A 474 8.78 7.13 -31.58
C ALA A 474 9.25 6.23 -32.75
N HIS A 475 10.15 5.30 -32.50
CA HIS A 475 10.64 4.34 -33.50
C HIS A 475 9.78 3.07 -33.61
N GLU A 476 9.00 2.72 -32.58
CA GLU A 476 8.10 1.55 -32.61
C GLU A 476 6.73 1.83 -33.25
N SER A 477 6.43 3.07 -33.61
CA SER A 477 5.16 3.46 -34.25
C SER A 477 5.28 3.70 -35.75
N ARG A 478 6.33 3.20 -36.41
CA ARG A 478 6.49 3.22 -37.89
C ARG A 478 6.50 1.83 -38.45
#